data_c4d895902b54cbd51aea9a4c00cb5a01
#
_entry.id   c4d895902b54cbd51aea9a4c00cb5a01
#
_cell.length_a   1.000
_cell.length_b   1.000
_cell.length_c   1.000
_cell.angle_alpha   90.00
_cell.angle_beta   90.00
_cell.angle_gamma   90.00
#
_symmetry.space_group_name_H-M   'P 1'
#
loop_
_entity.id
_entity.type
_entity.pdbx_description
1 polymer ?
#
loop_
_entity_poly.entity_id
_entity_poly.type
_entity_poly.pdbx_seq_one_letter_code
_entity_poly.pdbx_strand_id
1 'polypeptide(L)'
;MAHDTQVVGIGSCGVDYFAIVPRLLGPEEKINADRLEIHAGGVTGNNLTQVGRLGVSAGWLGLIGDDDSGRLITKAFADDGLDLSGIEVVKGEQSTFVWIPVDAQGERCIYMFPNVNGKLTAEQVRSRFAAHIAGARHFHTEASQLALPPIVEGMKIARESGVRVIFDLDVAPSYFSQAGLGSEEELIESLKLVDVLKPCKAAAREITGQEEYEKMAEKLLALGPKVVAVTMGAEGCLLAGNGKMVQIPPFQVKVVDSTGAGDAFMGGLSFGLLQGWDFQRVGTFANACAAICCTKVGARSMGNRDEVVALIKSQRPSEAANF
;
A
#
# COMPACT_ATOMS: atom_id res chain seq x y z
N MET A 1 -23.35 -7.44 14.17
CA MET A 1 -22.64 -6.45 15.04
C MET A 1 -21.99 -5.48 14.10
N ALA A 2 -22.11 -4.15 14.31
CA ALA A 2 -21.39 -3.19 13.50
C ALA A 2 -19.90 -3.39 13.75
N HIS A 3 -19.12 -3.59 12.69
CA HIS A 3 -17.67 -3.66 12.78
C HIS A 3 -17.16 -2.25 13.11
N ASP A 4 -16.44 -2.10 14.22
CA ASP A 4 -15.86 -0.80 14.66
C ASP A 4 -14.51 -0.54 13.97
N THR A 5 -14.32 -1.14 12.80
CA THR A 5 -13.07 -1.04 12.02
C THR A 5 -13.11 0.23 11.16
N GLN A 6 -12.24 1.19 11.49
CA GLN A 6 -12.23 2.51 10.82
C GLN A 6 -11.64 2.49 9.42
N VAL A 7 -10.68 1.60 9.17
CA VAL A 7 -10.00 1.47 7.88
C VAL A 7 -10.04 0.02 7.43
N VAL A 8 -10.57 -0.22 6.24
CA VAL A 8 -10.55 -1.54 5.64
C VAL A 8 -9.90 -1.48 4.25
N GLY A 9 -9.39 -2.60 3.77
CA GLY A 9 -8.78 -2.62 2.43
C GLY A 9 -8.90 -3.93 1.71
N ILE A 10 -9.04 -3.84 0.38
CA ILE A 10 -8.94 -4.94 -0.58
C ILE A 10 -7.73 -4.68 -1.47
N GLY A 11 -6.85 -5.66 -1.60
CA GLY A 11 -5.65 -5.55 -2.42
C GLY A 11 -4.67 -6.66 -2.13
N SER A 12 -3.42 -6.49 -2.53
CA SER A 12 -2.39 -7.48 -2.30
C SER A 12 -2.06 -7.64 -0.81
N CYS A 13 -1.99 -8.88 -0.41
CA CYS A 13 -1.47 -9.33 0.87
C CYS A 13 -0.91 -10.74 0.67
N GLY A 14 0.31 -10.98 1.07
CA GLY A 14 0.97 -12.24 0.82
C GLY A 14 2.20 -12.45 1.69
N VAL A 15 3.00 -13.44 1.31
CA VAL A 15 4.27 -13.77 1.96
C VAL A 15 5.40 -13.58 0.95
N ASP A 16 6.39 -12.80 1.32
CA ASP A 16 7.59 -12.58 0.52
C ASP A 16 8.68 -13.57 0.96
N TYR A 17 9.15 -14.38 0.02
CA TYR A 17 10.24 -15.32 0.18
C TYR A 17 11.49 -14.76 -0.48
N PHE A 18 12.40 -14.19 0.30
CA PHE A 18 13.68 -13.66 -0.17
C PHE A 18 14.74 -14.77 -0.15
N ALA A 19 15.11 -15.26 -1.33
CA ALA A 19 16.24 -16.16 -1.47
C ALA A 19 17.53 -15.35 -1.68
N ILE A 20 18.37 -15.26 -0.65
CA ILE A 20 19.68 -14.59 -0.77
C ILE A 20 20.63 -15.54 -1.47
N VAL A 21 21.14 -15.12 -2.61
CA VAL A 21 21.95 -15.94 -3.52
C VAL A 21 23.26 -15.23 -3.87
N PRO A 22 24.34 -15.96 -4.19
CA PRO A 22 25.60 -15.35 -4.64
C PRO A 22 25.46 -14.55 -5.95
N ARG A 23 24.56 -14.98 -6.84
CA ARG A 23 24.20 -14.32 -8.09
C ARG A 23 22.83 -14.79 -8.58
N LEU A 24 22.20 -14.01 -9.44
CA LEU A 24 21.01 -14.46 -10.18
C LEU A 24 21.40 -15.50 -11.24
N LEU A 25 20.47 -16.43 -11.51
CA LEU A 25 20.68 -17.53 -12.43
C LEU A 25 20.10 -17.27 -13.82
N GLY A 26 20.82 -17.73 -14.84
CA GLY A 26 20.28 -17.94 -16.16
C GLY A 26 19.58 -19.32 -16.30
N PRO A 27 19.01 -19.60 -17.49
CA PRO A 27 18.40 -20.91 -17.76
C PRO A 27 19.37 -22.08 -17.50
N GLU A 28 18.83 -23.20 -16.98
CA GLU A 28 19.53 -24.47 -16.72
C GLU A 28 20.63 -24.41 -15.64
N GLU A 29 20.88 -23.25 -15.03
CA GLU A 29 21.89 -23.12 -13.98
C GLU A 29 21.35 -23.57 -12.59
N LYS A 30 22.26 -23.95 -11.71
CA LYS A 30 21.99 -24.38 -10.33
C LYS A 30 22.99 -23.71 -9.39
N ILE A 31 22.51 -23.24 -8.24
CA ILE A 31 23.34 -22.67 -7.18
C ILE A 31 22.73 -22.96 -5.81
N ASN A 32 23.57 -23.07 -4.79
CA ASN A 32 23.09 -23.08 -3.42
C ASN A 32 22.78 -21.64 -2.99
N ALA A 33 21.60 -21.42 -2.45
CA ALA A 33 21.26 -20.17 -1.80
C ALA A 33 21.96 -20.08 -0.43
N ASP A 34 22.33 -18.86 -0.01
CA ASP A 34 22.99 -18.63 1.28
C ASP A 34 21.98 -18.72 2.43
N ARG A 35 20.77 -18.13 2.24
CA ARG A 35 19.69 -18.17 3.23
C ARG A 35 18.35 -17.85 2.59
N LEU A 36 17.28 -18.22 3.29
CA LEU A 36 15.90 -17.84 2.97
C LEU A 36 15.36 -16.95 4.11
N GLU A 37 14.85 -15.79 3.74
CA GLU A 37 14.11 -14.89 4.65
C GLU A 37 12.63 -14.88 4.24
N ILE A 38 11.74 -14.94 5.21
CA ILE A 38 10.29 -15.03 4.98
C ILE A 38 9.60 -13.91 5.74
N HIS A 39 8.88 -13.06 5.01
CA HIS A 39 8.22 -11.88 5.57
C HIS A 39 6.77 -11.79 5.09
N ALA A 40 5.87 -11.31 5.94
CA ALA A 40 4.55 -10.89 5.47
C ALA A 40 4.69 -9.59 4.67
N GLY A 41 3.98 -9.50 3.55
CA GLY A 41 4.08 -8.39 2.59
C GLY A 41 2.76 -8.11 1.86
N GLY A 42 2.86 -7.44 0.71
CA GLY A 42 1.75 -6.97 -0.10
C GLY A 42 1.32 -5.55 0.25
N VAL A 43 1.15 -4.70 -0.78
CA VAL A 43 0.93 -3.25 -0.67
C VAL A 43 -0.21 -2.90 0.27
N THR A 44 -1.42 -3.44 0.03
CA THR A 44 -2.57 -3.16 0.90
C THR A 44 -2.37 -3.71 2.31
N GLY A 45 -1.81 -4.92 2.46
CA GLY A 45 -1.48 -5.48 3.76
C GLY A 45 -0.51 -4.60 4.56
N ASN A 46 0.50 -4.05 3.90
CA ASN A 46 1.47 -3.14 4.49
C ASN A 46 0.84 -1.79 4.88
N ASN A 47 0.03 -1.19 3.99
CA ASN A 47 -0.69 0.05 4.27
C ASN A 47 -1.54 -0.06 5.55
N LEU A 48 -2.30 -1.16 5.68
CA LEU A 48 -3.17 -1.41 6.83
C LEU A 48 -2.36 -1.70 8.10
N THR A 49 -1.24 -2.42 7.98
CA THR A 49 -0.30 -2.63 9.09
C THR A 49 0.20 -1.30 9.65
N GLN A 50 0.61 -0.35 8.78
CA GLN A 50 1.04 0.97 9.25
C GLN A 50 -0.10 1.70 9.97
N VAL A 51 -1.33 1.66 9.43
CA VAL A 51 -2.51 2.27 10.07
C VAL A 51 -2.77 1.66 11.46
N GLY A 52 -2.69 0.32 11.57
CA GLY A 52 -2.84 -0.40 12.83
C GLY A 52 -1.80 0.01 13.88
N ARG A 53 -0.52 0.05 13.49
CA ARG A 53 0.58 0.48 14.39
C ARG A 53 0.49 1.94 14.83
N LEU A 54 -0.24 2.78 14.09
CA LEU A 54 -0.58 4.16 14.48
C LEU A 54 -1.76 4.23 15.45
N GLY A 55 -2.36 3.09 15.85
CA GLY A 55 -3.44 3.00 16.82
C GLY A 55 -4.84 3.19 16.24
N VAL A 56 -5.03 3.02 14.94
CA VAL A 56 -6.34 3.04 14.28
C VAL A 56 -6.78 1.61 13.97
N SER A 57 -8.02 1.27 14.30
CA SER A 57 -8.63 -0.02 13.95
C SER A 57 -8.64 -0.21 12.43
N ALA A 58 -7.90 -1.22 11.95
CA ALA A 58 -7.75 -1.53 10.53
C ALA A 58 -7.94 -3.03 10.26
N GLY A 59 -8.43 -3.40 9.07
CA GLY A 59 -8.64 -4.80 8.68
C GLY A 59 -8.50 -5.02 7.19
N TRP A 60 -7.93 -6.15 6.81
CA TRP A 60 -7.80 -6.57 5.41
C TRP A 60 -8.97 -7.50 5.02
N LEU A 61 -9.51 -7.29 3.83
CA LEU A 61 -10.63 -8.03 3.25
C LEU A 61 -10.12 -8.82 2.05
N GLY A 62 -10.14 -10.14 2.12
CA GLY A 62 -9.64 -10.96 1.04
C GLY A 62 -9.58 -12.44 1.34
N LEU A 63 -9.00 -13.19 0.40
CA LEU A 63 -8.95 -14.65 0.43
C LEU A 63 -7.53 -15.13 0.73
N ILE A 64 -7.39 -16.09 1.65
CA ILE A 64 -6.17 -16.85 1.90
C ILE A 64 -6.42 -18.35 1.76
N GLY A 65 -5.38 -19.12 1.53
CA GLY A 65 -5.44 -20.58 1.59
C GLY A 65 -5.32 -21.10 3.02
N ASP A 66 -5.57 -22.39 3.21
CA ASP A 66 -5.35 -23.10 4.47
C ASP A 66 -3.91 -23.62 4.64
N ASP A 67 -2.95 -22.95 4.00
CA ASP A 67 -1.53 -23.25 3.95
C ASP A 67 -0.68 -22.49 5.00
N ASP A 68 0.64 -22.73 4.99
CA ASP A 68 1.58 -22.06 5.90
C ASP A 68 1.65 -20.54 5.68
N SER A 69 1.56 -20.11 4.42
CA SER A 69 1.52 -18.69 4.07
C SER A 69 0.28 -18.00 4.64
N GLY A 70 -0.91 -18.64 4.54
CA GLY A 70 -2.14 -18.13 5.13
C GLY A 70 -2.06 -18.00 6.65
N ARG A 71 -1.47 -18.99 7.33
CA ARG A 71 -1.20 -18.93 8.77
C ARG A 71 -0.26 -17.80 9.16
N LEU A 72 0.80 -17.59 8.36
CA LEU A 72 1.75 -16.51 8.58
C LEU A 72 1.11 -15.13 8.40
N ILE A 73 0.31 -14.93 7.33
CA ILE A 73 -0.44 -13.69 7.08
C ILE A 73 -1.35 -13.39 8.27
N THR A 74 -2.18 -14.36 8.67
CA THR A 74 -3.13 -14.21 9.78
C THR A 74 -2.42 -13.87 11.09
N LYS A 75 -1.32 -14.58 11.39
CA LYS A 75 -0.51 -14.31 12.58
C LYS A 75 0.10 -12.90 12.54
N ALA A 76 0.68 -12.48 11.41
CA ALA A 76 1.28 -11.16 11.29
C ALA A 76 0.25 -10.03 11.50
N PHE A 77 -0.96 -10.18 10.97
CA PHE A 77 -2.03 -9.23 11.22
C PHE A 77 -2.51 -9.22 12.68
N ALA A 78 -2.63 -10.40 13.30
CA ALA A 78 -2.98 -10.49 14.72
C ALA A 78 -1.93 -9.82 15.62
N ASP A 79 -0.64 -10.05 15.34
CA ASP A 79 0.48 -9.45 16.07
C ASP A 79 0.49 -7.90 15.94
N ASP A 80 0.04 -7.37 14.79
CA ASP A 80 -0.10 -5.94 14.52
C ASP A 80 -1.47 -5.36 14.97
N GLY A 81 -2.34 -6.18 15.59
CA GLY A 81 -3.63 -5.77 16.14
C GLY A 81 -4.70 -5.44 15.10
N LEU A 82 -4.60 -5.98 13.88
CA LEU A 82 -5.60 -5.79 12.84
C LEU A 82 -6.85 -6.67 13.10
N ASP A 83 -7.99 -6.17 12.62
CA ASP A 83 -9.24 -6.94 12.55
C ASP A 83 -9.12 -8.06 11.51
N LEU A 84 -9.33 -9.29 11.93
CA LEU A 84 -9.21 -10.49 11.10
C LEU A 84 -10.56 -10.94 10.52
N SER A 85 -11.66 -10.26 10.83
CA SER A 85 -13.02 -10.70 10.47
C SER A 85 -13.30 -10.69 8.96
N GLY A 86 -12.49 -9.95 8.19
CA GLY A 86 -12.56 -9.90 6.73
C GLY A 86 -11.67 -10.92 6.02
N ILE A 87 -10.94 -11.76 6.76
CA ILE A 87 -10.10 -12.80 6.17
C ILE A 87 -10.91 -14.06 5.94
N GLU A 88 -11.03 -14.49 4.68
CA GLU A 88 -11.68 -15.75 4.35
C GLU A 88 -10.64 -16.83 3.99
N VAL A 89 -10.68 -17.94 4.71
CA VAL A 89 -9.83 -19.11 4.44
C VAL A 89 -10.51 -20.03 3.45
N VAL A 90 -9.87 -20.27 2.30
CA VAL A 90 -10.38 -21.16 1.25
C VAL A 90 -9.63 -22.49 1.33
N LYS A 91 -10.35 -23.54 1.66
CA LYS A 91 -9.77 -24.89 1.86
C LYS A 91 -9.18 -25.46 0.57
N GLY A 92 -7.96 -26.00 0.67
CA GLY A 92 -7.24 -26.63 -0.43
C GLY A 92 -6.63 -25.67 -1.43
N GLU A 93 -6.75 -24.37 -1.21
CA GLU A 93 -6.12 -23.33 -2.02
C GLU A 93 -4.80 -22.86 -1.41
N GLN A 94 -3.95 -22.22 -2.24
CA GLN A 94 -2.71 -21.59 -1.81
C GLN A 94 -2.92 -20.10 -1.59
N SER A 95 -2.31 -19.57 -0.54
CA SER A 95 -2.24 -18.12 -0.29
C SER A 95 -1.29 -17.44 -1.27
N THR A 96 -1.45 -16.12 -1.42
CA THR A 96 -0.54 -15.28 -2.19
C THR A 96 0.88 -15.37 -1.64
N PHE A 97 1.85 -15.51 -2.51
CA PHE A 97 3.27 -15.36 -2.16
C PHE A 97 4.07 -14.74 -3.30
N VAL A 98 5.23 -14.20 -2.96
CA VAL A 98 6.19 -13.65 -3.90
C VAL A 98 7.54 -14.32 -3.68
N TRP A 99 8.18 -14.80 -4.75
CA TRP A 99 9.52 -15.35 -4.72
C TRP A 99 10.52 -14.33 -5.24
N ILE A 100 11.51 -13.98 -4.42
CA ILE A 100 12.42 -12.86 -4.68
C ILE A 100 13.87 -13.34 -4.46
N PRO A 101 14.54 -13.91 -5.46
CA PRO A 101 15.98 -14.10 -5.40
C PRO A 101 16.68 -12.74 -5.46
N VAL A 102 17.62 -12.52 -4.52
CA VAL A 102 18.40 -11.29 -4.38
C VAL A 102 19.88 -11.66 -4.33
N ASP A 103 20.70 -11.06 -5.17
CA ASP A 103 22.14 -11.30 -5.20
C ASP A 103 22.95 -10.38 -4.28
N ALA A 104 24.27 -10.60 -4.23
CA ALA A 104 25.18 -9.84 -3.40
C ALA A 104 25.31 -8.36 -3.81
N GLN A 105 24.87 -7.98 -5.02
CA GLN A 105 24.81 -6.61 -5.52
C GLN A 105 23.47 -5.92 -5.23
N GLY A 106 22.46 -6.68 -4.70
CA GLY A 106 21.11 -6.22 -4.47
C GLY A 106 20.21 -6.27 -5.72
N GLU A 107 20.70 -6.84 -6.82
CA GLU A 107 19.87 -7.11 -8.01
C GLU A 107 18.89 -8.23 -7.70
N ARG A 108 17.66 -8.13 -8.24
CA ARG A 108 16.60 -9.08 -7.92
C ARG A 108 15.67 -9.38 -9.09
N CYS A 109 15.07 -10.55 -9.05
CA CYS A 109 13.91 -10.92 -9.85
C CYS A 109 12.69 -11.08 -8.93
N ILE A 110 11.50 -10.75 -9.41
CA ILE A 110 10.27 -10.84 -8.62
C ILE A 110 9.29 -11.72 -9.37
N TYR A 111 8.92 -12.86 -8.75
CA TYR A 111 7.90 -13.77 -9.25
C TYR A 111 6.69 -13.71 -8.34
N MET A 112 5.56 -13.17 -8.83
CA MET A 112 4.33 -13.02 -8.08
C MET A 112 3.39 -14.20 -8.32
N PHE A 113 2.85 -14.76 -7.25
CA PHE A 113 1.88 -15.84 -7.25
C PHE A 113 0.61 -15.38 -6.50
N PRO A 114 -0.34 -14.71 -7.20
CA PRO A 114 -1.55 -14.18 -6.56
C PRO A 114 -2.45 -15.26 -5.97
N ASN A 115 -2.41 -16.47 -6.54
CA ASN A 115 -3.12 -17.67 -6.06
C ASN A 115 -4.61 -17.36 -5.75
N VAL A 116 -5.11 -17.77 -4.56
CA VAL A 116 -6.54 -17.65 -4.23
C VAL A 116 -7.01 -16.19 -4.15
N ASN A 117 -6.19 -15.28 -3.65
CA ASN A 117 -6.59 -13.87 -3.58
C ASN A 117 -6.71 -13.24 -4.99
N GLY A 118 -5.89 -13.68 -5.94
CA GLY A 118 -6.00 -13.27 -7.34
C GLY A 118 -7.27 -13.77 -8.05
N LYS A 119 -8.00 -14.72 -7.44
CA LYS A 119 -9.29 -15.24 -7.93
C LYS A 119 -10.49 -14.48 -7.35
N LEU A 120 -10.27 -13.46 -6.51
CA LEU A 120 -11.33 -12.64 -5.93
C LEU A 120 -12.16 -11.98 -7.05
N THR A 121 -13.49 -12.08 -6.97
CA THR A 121 -14.41 -11.51 -7.96
C THR A 121 -15.17 -10.32 -7.41
N ALA A 122 -15.69 -9.46 -8.30
CA ALA A 122 -16.56 -8.35 -7.93
C ALA A 122 -17.82 -8.81 -7.18
N GLU A 123 -18.41 -9.95 -7.58
CA GLU A 123 -19.56 -10.53 -6.89
C GLU A 123 -19.22 -10.95 -5.45
N GLN A 124 -18.06 -11.56 -5.23
CA GLN A 124 -17.60 -11.90 -3.88
C GLN A 124 -17.37 -10.65 -3.03
N VAL A 125 -16.80 -9.59 -3.60
CA VAL A 125 -16.63 -8.31 -2.90
C VAL A 125 -17.99 -7.77 -2.44
N ARG A 126 -18.99 -7.71 -3.33
CA ARG A 126 -20.32 -7.22 -3.00
C ARG A 126 -21.06 -8.11 -1.99
N SER A 127 -21.00 -9.41 -2.16
CA SER A 127 -21.75 -10.34 -1.30
C SER A 127 -21.12 -10.55 0.08
N ARG A 128 -19.79 -10.46 0.21
CA ARG A 128 -19.06 -10.83 1.43
C ARG A 128 -18.50 -9.64 2.19
N PHE A 129 -18.02 -8.61 1.48
CA PHE A 129 -17.26 -7.52 2.09
C PHE A 129 -17.99 -6.17 2.10
N ALA A 130 -19.17 -6.07 1.46
CA ALA A 130 -19.91 -4.80 1.37
C ALA A 130 -20.18 -4.17 2.75
N ALA A 131 -20.56 -4.98 3.73
CA ALA A 131 -20.87 -4.50 5.08
C ALA A 131 -19.60 -3.94 5.80
N HIS A 132 -18.44 -4.60 5.63
CA HIS A 132 -17.18 -4.12 6.17
C HIS A 132 -16.77 -2.78 5.55
N ILE A 133 -16.88 -2.68 4.21
CA ILE A 133 -16.55 -1.46 3.48
C ILE A 133 -17.48 -0.32 3.90
N ALA A 134 -18.79 -0.57 3.92
CA ALA A 134 -19.82 0.43 4.26
C ALA A 134 -19.71 0.92 5.72
N GLY A 135 -19.20 0.10 6.63
CA GLY A 135 -19.00 0.46 8.04
C GLY A 135 -17.71 1.25 8.32
N ALA A 136 -16.80 1.35 7.35
CA ALA A 136 -15.51 2.01 7.53
C ALA A 136 -15.58 3.53 7.29
N ARG A 137 -14.49 4.22 7.60
CA ARG A 137 -14.26 5.65 7.26
C ARG A 137 -13.38 5.78 6.02
N HIS A 138 -12.40 4.89 5.87
CA HIS A 138 -11.52 4.79 4.71
C HIS A 138 -11.54 3.37 4.14
N PHE A 139 -11.58 3.29 2.83
CA PHE A 139 -11.39 2.06 2.06
C PHE A 139 -10.10 2.17 1.26
N HIS A 140 -9.12 1.33 1.62
CA HIS A 140 -7.84 1.22 0.91
C HIS A 140 -7.94 0.17 -0.19
N THR A 141 -7.40 0.51 -1.35
CA THR A 141 -7.16 -0.47 -2.42
C THR A 141 -5.97 -0.02 -3.27
N GLU A 142 -5.51 -0.88 -4.16
CA GLU A 142 -4.32 -0.62 -4.96
C GLU A 142 -4.41 -1.32 -6.32
N ALA A 143 -3.57 -0.89 -7.27
CA ALA A 143 -3.35 -1.57 -8.53
C ALA A 143 -1.92 -2.10 -8.57
N SER A 144 -1.76 -3.42 -8.37
CA SER A 144 -0.51 -4.15 -8.54
C SER A 144 -0.69 -5.63 -8.88
N GLN A 145 -1.55 -6.36 -8.17
CA GLN A 145 -1.66 -7.82 -8.28
C GLN A 145 -3.08 -8.35 -8.46
N LEU A 146 -4.12 -7.59 -8.08
CA LEU A 146 -5.51 -8.00 -8.28
C LEU A 146 -6.03 -7.46 -9.61
N ALA A 147 -6.92 -8.25 -10.24
CA ALA A 147 -7.68 -7.78 -11.39
C ALA A 147 -8.55 -6.56 -11.02
N LEU A 148 -8.79 -5.68 -11.98
CA LEU A 148 -9.50 -4.42 -11.76
C LEU A 148 -10.97 -4.58 -11.28
N PRO A 149 -11.77 -5.58 -11.74
CA PRO A 149 -13.18 -5.66 -11.36
C PRO A 149 -13.46 -5.72 -9.85
N PRO A 150 -12.80 -6.55 -9.00
CA PRO A 150 -13.01 -6.52 -7.55
C PRO A 150 -12.56 -5.21 -6.90
N ILE A 151 -11.51 -4.57 -7.41
CA ILE A 151 -11.02 -3.27 -6.94
C ILE A 151 -12.10 -2.20 -7.16
N VAL A 152 -12.60 -2.09 -8.39
CA VAL A 152 -13.64 -1.12 -8.78
C VAL A 152 -14.94 -1.37 -8.01
N GLU A 153 -15.31 -2.64 -7.78
CA GLU A 153 -16.51 -2.96 -7.00
C GLU A 153 -16.40 -2.46 -5.56
N GLY A 154 -15.23 -2.67 -4.92
CA GLY A 154 -14.97 -2.11 -3.59
C GLY A 154 -15.05 -0.60 -3.56
N MET A 155 -14.48 0.09 -4.57
CA MET A 155 -14.57 1.55 -4.69
C MET A 155 -16.03 2.02 -4.85
N LYS A 156 -16.86 1.33 -5.64
CA LYS A 156 -18.29 1.64 -5.81
C LYS A 156 -19.04 1.53 -4.50
N ILE A 157 -18.86 0.44 -3.76
CA ILE A 157 -19.48 0.22 -2.45
C ILE A 157 -19.07 1.33 -1.48
N ALA A 158 -17.78 1.68 -1.43
CA ALA A 158 -17.28 2.76 -0.60
C ALA A 158 -17.94 4.10 -0.93
N ARG A 159 -18.04 4.44 -2.23
CA ARG A 159 -18.70 5.67 -2.71
C ARG A 159 -20.19 5.70 -2.37
N GLU A 160 -20.92 4.60 -2.60
CA GLU A 160 -22.34 4.43 -2.27
C GLU A 160 -22.61 4.67 -0.77
N SER A 161 -21.64 4.33 0.08
CA SER A 161 -21.73 4.41 1.54
C SER A 161 -21.09 5.69 2.14
N GLY A 162 -20.56 6.60 1.31
CA GLY A 162 -19.87 7.81 1.78
C GLY A 162 -18.49 7.56 2.41
N VAL A 163 -17.91 6.39 2.19
CA VAL A 163 -16.58 6.00 2.66
C VAL A 163 -15.52 6.57 1.71
N ARG A 164 -14.44 7.12 2.26
CA ARG A 164 -13.36 7.71 1.47
C ARG A 164 -12.51 6.63 0.81
N VAL A 165 -12.37 6.70 -0.51
CA VAL A 165 -11.53 5.79 -1.30
C VAL A 165 -10.09 6.27 -1.33
N ILE A 166 -9.17 5.46 -0.80
CA ILE A 166 -7.72 5.67 -0.79
C ILE A 166 -7.10 4.68 -1.77
N PHE A 167 -6.46 5.18 -2.83
CA PHE A 167 -5.95 4.34 -3.91
C PHE A 167 -4.44 4.50 -4.08
N ASP A 168 -3.74 3.37 -3.98
CA ASP A 168 -2.32 3.25 -4.28
C ASP A 168 -2.13 2.71 -5.70
N LEU A 169 -1.70 3.55 -6.62
CA LEU A 169 -1.38 3.13 -7.97
C LEU A 169 0.11 2.75 -8.04
N ASP A 170 0.41 1.53 -7.63
CA ASP A 170 1.77 1.03 -7.38
C ASP A 170 2.50 0.58 -8.65
N VAL A 171 1.80 0.42 -9.77
CA VAL A 171 2.38 0.06 -11.06
C VAL A 171 1.90 0.99 -12.17
N ALA A 172 2.69 1.09 -13.24
CA ALA A 172 2.30 1.83 -14.44
C ALA A 172 1.09 1.16 -15.13
N PRO A 173 0.16 1.92 -15.74
CA PRO A 173 -0.99 1.37 -16.47
C PRO A 173 -0.61 0.34 -17.53
N SER A 174 0.46 0.59 -18.29
CA SER A 174 0.97 -0.36 -19.31
C SER A 174 1.39 -1.70 -18.69
N TYR A 175 2.06 -1.68 -17.51
CA TYR A 175 2.38 -2.92 -16.80
C TYR A 175 1.12 -3.65 -16.34
N PHE A 176 0.14 -2.92 -15.77
CA PHE A 176 -1.11 -3.48 -15.30
C PHE A 176 -1.88 -4.19 -16.42
N SER A 177 -1.92 -3.57 -17.60
CA SER A 177 -2.53 -4.15 -18.80
C SER A 177 -1.77 -5.38 -19.31
N GLN A 178 -0.43 -5.30 -19.40
CA GLN A 178 0.42 -6.43 -19.80
C GLN A 178 0.32 -7.63 -18.87
N ALA A 179 0.11 -7.39 -17.57
CA ALA A 179 -0.13 -8.43 -16.58
C ALA A 179 -1.54 -9.07 -16.67
N GLY A 180 -2.41 -8.57 -17.54
CA GLY A 180 -3.77 -9.10 -17.74
C GLY A 180 -4.73 -8.77 -16.60
N LEU A 181 -4.45 -7.71 -15.82
CA LEU A 181 -5.24 -7.33 -14.65
C LEU A 181 -6.40 -6.39 -14.99
N GLY A 182 -6.39 -5.78 -16.16
CA GLY A 182 -7.41 -4.87 -16.71
C GLY A 182 -6.82 -4.04 -17.84
N SER A 183 -7.62 -3.23 -18.54
CA SER A 183 -7.10 -2.30 -19.55
C SER A 183 -6.61 -1.00 -18.92
N GLU A 184 -5.74 -0.28 -19.63
CA GLU A 184 -5.26 1.04 -19.20
C GLU A 184 -6.40 2.05 -19.10
N GLU A 185 -7.33 2.03 -20.08
CA GLU A 185 -8.48 2.91 -20.12
C GLU A 185 -9.40 2.69 -18.93
N GLU A 186 -9.71 1.42 -18.58
CA GLU A 186 -10.56 1.10 -17.44
C GLU A 186 -9.88 1.51 -16.11
N LEU A 187 -8.56 1.31 -15.99
CA LEU A 187 -7.81 1.73 -14.82
C LEU A 187 -7.85 3.26 -14.66
N ILE A 188 -7.62 4.02 -15.74
CA ILE A 188 -7.69 5.49 -15.71
C ILE A 188 -9.12 5.96 -15.41
N GLU A 189 -10.13 5.32 -16.01
CA GLU A 189 -11.54 5.65 -15.73
C GLU A 189 -11.91 5.42 -14.26
N SER A 190 -11.33 4.40 -13.61
CA SER A 190 -11.57 4.10 -12.20
C SER A 190 -11.10 5.23 -11.26
N LEU A 191 -10.17 6.08 -11.69
CA LEU A 191 -9.69 7.23 -10.90
C LEU A 191 -10.81 8.21 -10.55
N LYS A 192 -11.92 8.24 -11.29
CA LYS A 192 -13.12 9.03 -10.96
C LYS A 192 -13.81 8.59 -9.67
N LEU A 193 -13.53 7.36 -9.21
CA LEU A 193 -14.05 6.84 -7.95
C LEU A 193 -13.14 7.15 -6.74
N VAL A 194 -11.94 7.67 -6.99
CA VAL A 194 -10.89 7.84 -5.99
C VAL A 194 -11.01 9.20 -5.29
N ASP A 195 -10.90 9.22 -3.98
CA ASP A 195 -10.79 10.47 -3.21
C ASP A 195 -9.32 10.86 -2.98
N VAL A 196 -8.45 9.90 -2.70
CA VAL A 196 -7.02 10.12 -2.46
C VAL A 196 -6.21 9.16 -3.31
N LEU A 197 -5.39 9.69 -4.19
CA LEU A 197 -4.50 8.94 -5.08
C LEU A 197 -3.04 9.12 -4.66
N LYS A 198 -2.32 8.01 -4.49
CA LYS A 198 -0.85 7.99 -4.44
C LYS A 198 -0.33 7.15 -5.61
N PRO A 199 0.14 7.74 -6.69
CA PRO A 199 0.78 6.98 -7.75
C PRO A 199 2.24 6.70 -7.42
N CYS A 200 2.79 5.58 -7.91
CA CYS A 200 4.23 5.45 -8.06
C CYS A 200 4.73 6.40 -9.18
N LYS A 201 6.03 6.68 -9.16
CA LYS A 201 6.63 7.63 -10.13
C LYS A 201 6.42 7.20 -11.58
N ALA A 202 6.51 5.90 -11.88
CA ALA A 202 6.30 5.37 -13.22
C ALA A 202 4.85 5.59 -13.69
N ALA A 203 3.86 5.28 -12.84
CA ALA A 203 2.46 5.51 -13.14
C ALA A 203 2.14 7.00 -13.35
N ALA A 204 2.66 7.86 -12.48
CA ALA A 204 2.45 9.31 -12.61
C ALA A 204 3.01 9.86 -13.93
N ARG A 205 4.20 9.44 -14.33
CA ARG A 205 4.83 9.82 -15.59
C ARG A 205 4.04 9.33 -16.80
N GLU A 206 3.66 8.06 -16.79
CA GLU A 206 2.96 7.45 -17.94
C GLU A 206 1.59 8.08 -18.15
N ILE A 207 0.80 8.27 -17.08
CA ILE A 207 -0.54 8.86 -17.17
C ILE A 207 -0.47 10.33 -17.60
N THR A 208 0.49 11.08 -17.09
CA THR A 208 0.51 12.54 -17.26
C THR A 208 1.41 13.02 -18.39
N GLY A 209 2.41 12.24 -18.78
CA GLY A 209 3.48 12.65 -19.69
C GLY A 209 4.33 13.80 -19.13
N GLN A 210 4.37 13.98 -17.80
CA GLN A 210 5.10 15.07 -17.15
C GLN A 210 6.27 14.55 -16.31
N GLU A 211 7.31 15.39 -16.18
CA GLU A 211 8.45 15.15 -15.26
C GLU A 211 8.37 16.02 -14.00
N GLU A 212 7.72 17.19 -14.08
CA GLU A 212 7.55 18.10 -12.94
C GLU A 212 6.41 17.62 -12.04
N TYR A 213 6.67 17.48 -10.75
CA TYR A 213 5.74 16.90 -9.78
C TYR A 213 4.44 17.72 -9.64
N GLU A 214 4.52 19.05 -9.71
CA GLU A 214 3.37 19.95 -9.66
C GLU A 214 2.43 19.72 -10.86
N LYS A 215 3.01 19.62 -12.06
CA LYS A 215 2.24 19.35 -13.30
C LYS A 215 1.66 17.93 -13.32
N MET A 216 2.41 16.95 -12.76
CA MET A 216 1.86 15.60 -12.54
C MET A 216 0.62 15.66 -11.65
N ALA A 217 0.73 16.33 -10.50
CA ALA A 217 -0.37 16.44 -9.54
C ALA A 217 -1.59 17.15 -10.13
N GLU A 218 -1.41 18.24 -10.87
CA GLU A 218 -2.50 18.96 -11.55
C GLU A 218 -3.24 18.07 -12.55
N LYS A 219 -2.51 17.35 -13.42
CA LYS A 219 -3.12 16.44 -14.38
C LYS A 219 -3.84 15.26 -13.73
N LEU A 220 -3.25 14.69 -12.67
CA LEU A 220 -3.87 13.60 -11.93
C LEU A 220 -5.15 14.05 -11.21
N LEU A 221 -5.18 15.24 -10.63
CA LEU A 221 -6.41 15.83 -10.05
C LEU A 221 -7.52 15.99 -11.10
N ALA A 222 -7.16 16.37 -12.32
CA ALA A 222 -8.13 16.53 -13.40
C ALA A 222 -8.80 15.22 -13.84
N LEU A 223 -8.23 14.05 -13.48
CA LEU A 223 -8.80 12.72 -13.77
C LEU A 223 -9.86 12.28 -12.75
N GLY A 224 -10.04 13.00 -11.63
CA GLY A 224 -11.10 12.70 -10.66
C GLY A 224 -10.71 12.69 -9.19
N PRO A 225 -9.50 12.29 -8.78
CA PRO A 225 -9.09 12.32 -7.37
C PRO A 225 -9.23 13.72 -6.77
N LYS A 226 -9.64 13.79 -5.49
CA LYS A 226 -9.76 15.06 -4.75
C LYS A 226 -8.44 15.48 -4.11
N VAL A 227 -7.59 14.49 -3.80
CA VAL A 227 -6.25 14.67 -3.25
C VAL A 227 -5.29 13.76 -4.01
N VAL A 228 -4.15 14.29 -4.38
CA VAL A 228 -3.04 13.55 -4.98
C VAL A 228 -1.82 13.69 -4.08
N ALA A 229 -1.17 12.58 -3.77
CA ALA A 229 0.07 12.52 -3.00
C ALA A 229 1.18 11.94 -3.88
N VAL A 230 2.10 12.77 -4.34
CA VAL A 230 3.26 12.35 -5.13
C VAL A 230 4.46 12.18 -4.19
N THR A 231 4.95 10.94 -4.06
CA THR A 231 6.18 10.65 -3.30
C THR A 231 7.40 10.89 -4.17
N MET A 232 8.39 11.60 -3.63
CA MET A 232 9.58 12.05 -4.37
C MET A 232 10.88 11.43 -3.81
N GLY A 233 10.76 10.30 -3.08
CA GLY A 233 11.89 9.61 -2.46
C GLY A 233 12.66 10.51 -1.48
N ALA A 234 13.96 10.70 -1.74
CA ALA A 234 14.82 11.53 -0.91
C ALA A 234 14.48 13.05 -0.95
N GLU A 235 13.57 13.48 -1.80
CA GLU A 235 13.09 14.87 -1.88
C GLU A 235 11.81 15.10 -1.08
N GLY A 236 11.21 14.06 -0.50
CA GLY A 236 9.99 14.16 0.32
C GLY A 236 8.71 13.84 -0.44
N CYS A 237 7.69 14.68 -0.33
CA CYS A 237 6.42 14.49 -1.03
C CYS A 237 5.75 15.81 -1.41
N LEU A 238 4.85 15.73 -2.39
CA LEU A 238 3.94 16.79 -2.79
C LEU A 238 2.50 16.34 -2.52
N LEU A 239 1.73 17.11 -1.75
CA LEU A 239 0.29 16.93 -1.57
C LEU A 239 -0.47 18.02 -2.31
N ALA A 240 -1.41 17.63 -3.15
CA ALA A 240 -2.24 18.55 -3.92
C ALA A 240 -3.72 18.21 -3.81
N GLY A 241 -4.58 19.23 -3.76
CA GLY A 241 -6.05 19.09 -3.68
C GLY A 241 -6.70 20.30 -3.03
N ASN A 242 -8.02 20.43 -3.19
CA ASN A 242 -8.79 21.55 -2.62
C ASN A 242 -8.21 22.95 -2.92
N GLY A 243 -7.65 23.13 -4.12
CA GLY A 243 -7.01 24.38 -4.54
C GLY A 243 -5.67 24.68 -3.85
N LYS A 244 -5.10 23.73 -3.14
CA LYS A 244 -3.80 23.84 -2.45
C LYS A 244 -2.80 22.86 -3.00
N MET A 245 -1.53 23.24 -2.96
CA MET A 245 -0.40 22.39 -3.29
C MET A 245 0.71 22.67 -2.28
N VAL A 246 1.20 21.64 -1.62
CA VAL A 246 2.19 21.75 -0.54
C VAL A 246 3.28 20.73 -0.75
N GLN A 247 4.50 21.19 -0.89
CA GLN A 247 5.68 20.33 -0.91
C GLN A 247 6.26 20.21 0.50
N ILE A 248 6.45 18.98 0.95
CA ILE A 248 6.93 18.67 2.29
C ILE A 248 8.31 18.00 2.18
N PRO A 249 9.35 18.59 2.79
CA PRO A 249 10.69 18.03 2.72
C PRO A 249 10.80 16.66 3.41
N PRO A 250 11.84 15.85 3.09
CA PRO A 250 12.07 14.53 3.67
C PRO A 250 12.59 14.63 5.11
N PHE A 251 12.64 13.49 5.80
CA PHE A 251 13.43 13.29 7.01
C PHE A 251 14.79 12.66 6.65
N GLN A 252 15.84 13.04 7.37
CA GLN A 252 17.18 12.49 7.16
C GLN A 252 17.36 11.25 8.04
N VAL A 253 17.52 10.10 7.39
CA VAL A 253 17.75 8.82 8.08
C VAL A 253 18.85 8.03 7.36
N LYS A 254 19.51 7.12 8.11
CA LYS A 254 20.38 6.14 7.48
C LYS A 254 19.52 5.08 6.82
N VAL A 255 19.43 5.11 5.50
CA VAL A 255 18.67 4.13 4.73
C VAL A 255 19.37 2.76 4.78
N VAL A 256 18.62 1.75 5.18
CA VAL A 256 19.01 0.33 5.19
C VAL A 256 18.29 -0.40 4.04
N ASP A 257 16.96 -0.22 3.96
CA ASP A 257 16.11 -0.81 2.92
C ASP A 257 14.92 0.14 2.67
N SER A 258 14.62 0.46 1.43
CA SER A 258 13.49 1.33 1.07
C SER A 258 12.20 0.58 0.75
N THR A 259 12.20 -0.75 0.84
CA THR A 259 11.02 -1.59 0.60
C THR A 259 9.92 -1.26 1.62
N GLY A 260 8.70 -1.02 1.15
CA GLY A 260 7.57 -0.65 1.99
C GLY A 260 7.51 0.82 2.43
N ALA A 261 8.48 1.67 2.04
CA ALA A 261 8.44 3.09 2.38
C ALA A 261 7.19 3.81 1.82
N GLY A 262 6.80 3.46 0.59
CA GLY A 262 5.56 3.94 -0.04
C GLY A 262 4.31 3.50 0.71
N ASP A 263 4.32 2.28 1.23
CA ASP A 263 3.22 1.69 2.00
C ASP A 263 3.11 2.38 3.38
N ALA A 264 4.24 2.57 4.06
CA ALA A 264 4.31 3.31 5.32
C ALA A 264 3.85 4.78 5.15
N PHE A 265 4.25 5.43 4.05
CA PHE A 265 3.75 6.75 3.68
C PHE A 265 2.24 6.75 3.53
N MET A 266 1.66 5.80 2.78
CA MET A 266 0.22 5.71 2.55
C MET A 266 -0.56 5.49 3.84
N GLY A 267 -0.07 4.63 4.74
CA GLY A 267 -0.66 4.44 6.07
C GLY A 267 -0.63 5.72 6.90
N GLY A 268 0.50 6.45 6.91
CA GLY A 268 0.64 7.75 7.58
C GLY A 268 -0.24 8.84 6.97
N LEU A 269 -0.36 8.89 5.64
CA LEU A 269 -1.26 9.78 4.90
C LEU A 269 -2.71 9.54 5.32
N SER A 270 -3.15 8.28 5.28
CA SER A 270 -4.50 7.90 5.69
C SER A 270 -4.80 8.27 7.15
N PHE A 271 -3.85 8.00 8.05
CA PHE A 271 -3.96 8.39 9.45
C PHE A 271 -4.18 9.91 9.60
N GLY A 272 -3.32 10.74 9.00
CA GLY A 272 -3.43 12.19 9.10
C GLY A 272 -4.74 12.74 8.53
N LEU A 273 -5.22 12.16 7.42
CA LEU A 273 -6.52 12.52 6.84
C LEU A 273 -7.70 12.10 7.71
N LEU A 274 -7.61 10.98 8.45
CA LEU A 274 -8.62 10.58 9.46
C LEU A 274 -8.70 11.55 10.62
N GLN A 275 -7.55 12.13 11.01
CA GLN A 275 -7.48 13.16 12.07
C GLN A 275 -7.97 14.55 11.59
N GLY A 276 -8.26 14.72 10.29
CA GLY A 276 -8.68 16.00 9.72
C GLY A 276 -7.56 17.04 9.64
N TRP A 277 -6.29 16.61 9.61
CA TRP A 277 -5.13 17.50 9.54
C TRP A 277 -5.01 18.19 8.19
N ASP A 278 -4.34 19.34 8.16
CA ASP A 278 -3.96 20.00 6.91
C ASP A 278 -2.83 19.26 6.17
N PHE A 279 -2.57 19.62 4.92
CA PHE A 279 -1.60 18.93 4.07
C PHE A 279 -0.16 19.02 4.61
N GLN A 280 0.22 20.14 5.23
CA GLN A 280 1.56 20.27 5.83
C GLN A 280 1.75 19.21 6.92
N ARG A 281 0.80 19.11 7.83
CA ARG A 281 0.83 18.16 8.94
C ARG A 281 0.70 16.71 8.47
N VAL A 282 -0.22 16.43 7.53
CA VAL A 282 -0.39 15.10 6.92
C VAL A 282 0.90 14.64 6.26
N GLY A 283 1.50 15.46 5.40
CA GLY A 283 2.70 15.09 4.66
C GLY A 283 3.94 14.98 5.55
N THR A 284 4.08 15.83 6.57
CA THR A 284 5.14 15.70 7.58
C THR A 284 5.06 14.33 8.27
N PHE A 285 3.88 13.93 8.73
CA PHE A 285 3.68 12.67 9.41
C PHE A 285 3.90 11.47 8.48
N ALA A 286 3.37 11.51 7.27
CA ALA A 286 3.52 10.46 6.27
C ALA A 286 5.00 10.26 5.85
N ASN A 287 5.75 11.36 5.63
CA ASN A 287 7.19 11.30 5.38
C ASN A 287 7.98 10.71 6.55
N ALA A 288 7.58 10.99 7.80
CA ALA A 288 8.22 10.40 8.97
C ALA A 288 7.97 8.89 9.07
N CYS A 289 6.74 8.42 8.78
CA CYS A 289 6.43 6.99 8.69
C CYS A 289 7.31 6.30 7.64
N ALA A 290 7.41 6.86 6.42
CA ALA A 290 8.25 6.34 5.36
C ALA A 290 9.73 6.31 5.76
N ALA A 291 10.23 7.37 6.38
CA ALA A 291 11.62 7.46 6.81
C ALA A 291 11.98 6.38 7.86
N ILE A 292 11.10 6.12 8.83
CA ILE A 292 11.32 5.06 9.82
C ILE A 292 11.37 3.69 9.14
N CYS A 293 10.44 3.42 8.22
CA CYS A 293 10.44 2.17 7.45
C CYS A 293 11.79 1.93 6.76
N CYS A 294 12.41 2.97 6.21
CA CYS A 294 13.71 2.88 5.55
C CYS A 294 14.88 2.55 6.48
N THR A 295 14.74 2.59 7.81
CA THR A 295 15.85 2.36 8.75
C THR A 295 16.12 0.90 9.07
N LYS A 296 15.26 -0.02 8.63
CA LYS A 296 15.32 -1.46 8.92
C LYS A 296 15.05 -2.26 7.64
N VAL A 297 15.37 -3.56 7.65
CA VAL A 297 15.10 -4.46 6.53
C VAL A 297 13.64 -4.93 6.53
N GLY A 298 13.03 -4.97 5.35
CA GLY A 298 11.70 -5.55 5.11
C GLY A 298 10.56 -4.54 5.08
N ALA A 299 9.57 -4.84 4.24
CA ALA A 299 8.44 -3.94 3.92
C ALA A 299 7.55 -3.57 5.13
N ARG A 300 7.51 -4.39 6.18
CA ARG A 300 6.76 -4.13 7.42
C ARG A 300 7.63 -3.61 8.57
N SER A 301 8.78 -3.02 8.27
CA SER A 301 9.66 -2.35 9.26
C SER A 301 9.14 -0.98 9.72
N MET A 302 7.83 -0.87 9.79
CA MET A 302 7.08 0.36 10.08
C MET A 302 7.13 0.72 11.57
N GLY A 303 7.18 2.03 11.84
CA GLY A 303 7.16 2.56 13.21
C GLY A 303 5.74 2.69 13.77
N ASN A 304 5.65 2.68 15.10
CA ASN A 304 4.45 3.08 15.82
C ASN A 304 4.36 4.62 15.94
N ARG A 305 3.26 5.11 16.50
CA ARG A 305 3.01 6.56 16.63
C ARG A 305 4.11 7.28 17.43
N ASP A 306 4.58 6.67 18.53
CA ASP A 306 5.59 7.30 19.40
C ASP A 306 6.94 7.45 18.68
N GLU A 307 7.35 6.42 17.92
CA GLU A 307 8.56 6.47 17.10
C GLU A 307 8.46 7.57 16.01
N VAL A 308 7.29 7.69 15.36
CA VAL A 308 7.05 8.72 14.35
C VAL A 308 7.12 10.12 14.96
N VAL A 309 6.45 10.34 16.09
CA VAL A 309 6.49 11.63 16.80
C VAL A 309 7.88 11.94 17.32
N ALA A 310 8.64 10.94 17.81
CA ALA A 310 10.02 11.11 18.26
C ALA A 310 10.93 11.56 17.12
N LEU A 311 10.80 10.97 15.92
CA LEU A 311 11.56 11.40 14.74
C LEU A 311 11.21 12.84 14.36
N ILE A 312 9.93 13.21 14.35
CA ILE A 312 9.49 14.58 14.07
C ILE A 312 10.11 15.55 15.08
N LYS A 313 10.02 15.23 16.39
CA LYS A 313 10.62 16.05 17.46
C LYS A 313 12.13 16.26 17.28
N SER A 314 12.83 15.22 16.86
CA SER A 314 14.29 15.28 16.72
C SER A 314 14.77 16.19 15.59
N GLN A 315 14.01 16.26 14.49
CA GLN A 315 14.41 17.00 13.29
C GLN A 315 13.59 18.26 13.01
N ARG A 316 12.35 18.33 13.55
CA ARG A 316 11.40 19.44 13.35
C ARG A 316 10.72 19.80 14.66
N PRO A 317 11.45 20.25 15.67
CA PRO A 317 10.90 20.51 17.02
C PRO A 317 9.76 21.56 17.01
N SER A 318 9.80 22.53 16.11
CA SER A 318 8.73 23.55 15.97
C SER A 318 7.40 22.97 15.46
N GLU A 319 7.42 21.87 14.72
CA GLU A 319 6.23 21.18 14.20
C GLU A 319 5.69 20.14 15.20
N ALA A 320 6.54 19.65 16.11
CA ALA A 320 6.24 18.52 16.98
C ALA A 320 5.04 18.73 17.92
N ALA A 321 4.77 19.95 18.34
CA ALA A 321 3.62 20.28 19.19
C ALA A 321 2.26 20.01 18.52
N ASN A 322 2.26 19.80 17.19
CA ASN A 322 1.06 19.52 16.42
C ASN A 322 0.68 18.02 16.41
N PHE A 323 1.51 17.08 16.90
CA PHE A 323 1.32 15.63 16.84
C PHE A 323 1.16 15.01 18.21
#